data_29d10657c75aa90b98dec1136926d427
#
_entry.id   29d10657c75aa90b98dec1136926d427
#
_cell.length_a   1.000
_cell.length_b   1.000
_cell.length_c   1.000
_cell.angle_alpha   90.00
_cell.angle_beta   90.00
_cell.angle_gamma   90.00
#
_symmetry.space_group_name_H-M   'P 1'
#
loop_
_entity.id
_entity.type
_entity.pdbx_description
1 polymer ?
#
loop_
_entity_poly.entity_id
_entity_poly.type
_entity_poly.pdbx_seq_one_letter_code
_entity_poly.pdbx_strand_id
1 'polypeptide(L)'
;MSGAEATGTQAAGTQAANAQAADPRRNGVVQPGATSQEIYDGGMVVRREVLGDAHVDRANAKKDTFTEDFQDMITRIAWGGIWTRPGLPRQMRSAVTITAMVAHGHWEELAMHIRAAITNGLSRDEIKEILLQTAIYCGVPSANTAFKTAQQVFHEMDSAGLDNTPIPPN
;
A
#
# COMPACT_ATOMS: atom_id res chain seq x y z
N MET A 1 13.15 65.02 -24.10
CA MET A 1 12.72 64.31 -25.31
C MET A 1 12.84 62.86 -25.06
N SER A 2 11.66 62.30 -24.96
CA SER A 2 11.21 61.00 -25.51
C SER A 2 12.01 59.78 -25.12
N GLY A 3 11.59 58.90 -24.30
CA GLY A 3 10.29 58.21 -24.26
C GLY A 3 10.39 56.93 -25.05
N ALA A 4 10.46 55.78 -24.38
CA ALA A 4 9.92 54.52 -24.91
C ALA A 4 9.84 53.48 -23.76
N GLU A 5 8.64 53.28 -23.29
CA GLU A 5 8.25 52.12 -22.53
C GLU A 5 8.29 50.85 -23.39
N ALA A 6 8.86 49.78 -22.89
CA ALA A 6 8.69 48.48 -23.45
C ALA A 6 7.97 47.57 -22.43
N THR A 7 6.68 47.46 -22.61
CA THR A 7 5.82 46.49 -21.91
C THR A 7 6.16 45.08 -22.35
N GLY A 8 6.81 44.36 -21.45
CA GLY A 8 7.01 42.89 -21.60
C GLY A 8 5.80 42.14 -21.06
N THR A 9 4.95 41.69 -21.96
CA THR A 9 3.83 40.79 -21.64
C THR A 9 4.39 39.41 -21.30
N GLN A 10 4.31 39.04 -20.04
CA GLN A 10 4.54 37.68 -19.61
C GLN A 10 3.33 36.81 -20.04
N ALA A 11 3.56 35.95 -21.01
CA ALA A 11 2.63 34.90 -21.34
C ALA A 11 2.64 33.85 -20.22
N ALA A 12 1.57 33.82 -19.44
CA ALA A 12 1.29 32.73 -18.50
C ALA A 12 0.99 31.47 -19.31
N GLY A 13 2.00 30.61 -19.45
CA GLY A 13 1.84 29.27 -19.98
C GLY A 13 1.02 28.43 -19.01
N THR A 14 -0.26 28.32 -19.26
CA THR A 14 -1.15 27.36 -18.59
C THR A 14 -0.72 25.98 -19.06
N GLN A 15 0.07 25.28 -18.25
CA GLN A 15 0.23 23.82 -18.37
C GLN A 15 -1.10 23.20 -17.99
N ALA A 16 -1.92 22.90 -18.99
CA ALA A 16 -3.01 21.97 -18.87
C ALA A 16 -2.41 20.59 -18.57
N ALA A 17 -2.38 20.23 -17.29
CA ALA A 17 -2.11 18.89 -16.87
C ALA A 17 -3.13 17.98 -17.57
N ASN A 18 -2.65 17.15 -18.48
CA ASN A 18 -3.42 16.14 -19.16
C ASN A 18 -3.78 15.04 -18.14
N ALA A 19 -4.80 15.31 -17.34
CA ALA A 19 -5.44 14.32 -16.48
C ALA A 19 -6.21 13.37 -17.40
N GLN A 20 -5.49 12.40 -17.99
CA GLN A 20 -6.14 11.19 -18.48
C GLN A 20 -6.87 10.61 -17.29
N ALA A 21 -8.20 10.67 -17.34
CA ALA A 21 -9.05 10.04 -16.35
C ALA A 21 -8.71 8.55 -16.32
N ALA A 22 -7.94 8.14 -15.32
CA ALA A 22 -7.63 6.75 -15.10
C ALA A 22 -8.95 6.01 -14.94
N ASP A 23 -9.16 4.93 -15.70
CA ASP A 23 -10.33 4.08 -15.55
C ASP A 23 -10.45 3.69 -14.06
N PRO A 24 -11.48 4.12 -13.33
CA PRO A 24 -11.62 3.86 -11.91
C PRO A 24 -11.60 2.37 -11.57
N ARG A 25 -11.88 1.52 -12.56
CA ARG A 25 -11.82 0.06 -12.44
C ARG A 25 -10.39 -0.49 -12.48
N ARG A 26 -9.43 0.25 -13.06
CA ARG A 26 -8.01 -0.18 -13.16
C ARG A 26 -7.21 0.06 -11.88
N ASN A 27 -7.60 1.02 -11.04
CA ASN A 27 -6.81 1.43 -9.87
C ASN A 27 -7.47 1.05 -8.52
N GLY A 28 -8.53 0.24 -8.53
CA GLY A 28 -9.24 -0.12 -7.32
C GLY A 28 -9.82 1.08 -6.55
N VAL A 29 -9.90 2.26 -7.17
CA VAL A 29 -10.44 3.46 -6.51
C VAL A 29 -11.95 3.37 -6.43
N VAL A 30 -12.46 3.32 -5.21
CA VAL A 30 -13.90 3.32 -4.93
C VAL A 30 -14.40 4.75 -4.85
N GLN A 31 -15.40 5.09 -5.66
CA GLN A 31 -15.99 6.43 -5.72
C GLN A 31 -17.01 6.66 -4.60
N PRO A 32 -17.22 7.92 -4.16
CA PRO A 32 -18.32 8.27 -3.26
C PRO A 32 -19.67 7.83 -3.86
N GLY A 33 -20.49 7.15 -3.06
CA GLY A 33 -21.78 6.63 -3.50
C GLY A 33 -21.73 5.25 -4.18
N ALA A 34 -20.56 4.60 -4.21
CA ALA A 34 -20.43 3.25 -4.73
C ALA A 34 -21.33 2.25 -3.97
N THR A 35 -21.88 1.31 -4.70
CA THR A 35 -22.65 0.19 -4.15
C THR A 35 -21.75 -0.73 -3.31
N SER A 36 -22.35 -1.53 -2.46
CA SER A 36 -21.62 -2.53 -1.67
C SER A 36 -20.81 -3.50 -2.54
N GLN A 37 -21.32 -3.85 -3.73
CA GLN A 37 -20.62 -4.73 -4.66
C GLN A 37 -19.40 -4.03 -5.29
N GLU A 38 -19.54 -2.78 -5.72
CA GLU A 38 -18.43 -2.01 -6.27
C GLU A 38 -17.31 -1.78 -5.24
N ILE A 39 -17.66 -1.60 -3.96
CA ILE A 39 -16.71 -1.52 -2.87
C ILE A 39 -15.93 -2.85 -2.72
N TYR A 40 -16.63 -3.98 -2.78
CA TYR A 40 -16.00 -5.29 -2.73
C TYR A 40 -15.06 -5.52 -3.91
N ASP A 41 -15.52 -5.24 -5.12
CA ASP A 41 -14.75 -5.48 -6.35
C ASP A 41 -13.49 -4.61 -6.38
N GLY A 42 -13.62 -3.32 -6.06
CA GLY A 42 -12.47 -2.42 -5.92
C GLY A 42 -11.52 -2.85 -4.80
N GLY A 43 -12.06 -3.31 -3.68
CA GLY A 43 -11.29 -3.87 -2.57
C GLY A 43 -10.52 -5.13 -2.96
N MET A 44 -11.14 -6.02 -3.74
CA MET A 44 -10.48 -7.23 -4.22
C MET A 44 -9.33 -6.92 -5.19
N VAL A 45 -9.50 -5.94 -6.07
CA VAL A 45 -8.42 -5.46 -6.95
C VAL A 45 -7.23 -4.99 -6.11
N VAL A 46 -7.44 -4.07 -5.17
CA VAL A 46 -6.35 -3.54 -4.33
C VAL A 46 -5.73 -4.63 -3.45
N ARG A 47 -6.52 -5.54 -2.90
CA ARG A 47 -6.03 -6.66 -2.11
C ARG A 47 -5.05 -7.53 -2.89
N ARG A 48 -5.37 -7.81 -4.17
CA ARG A 48 -4.49 -8.58 -5.08
C ARG A 48 -3.21 -7.82 -5.44
N GLU A 49 -3.34 -6.54 -5.74
CA GLU A 49 -2.19 -5.69 -6.04
C GLU A 49 -1.20 -5.58 -4.86
N VAL A 50 -1.70 -5.55 -3.63
CA VAL A 50 -0.89 -5.39 -2.40
C VAL A 50 -0.34 -6.70 -1.90
N LEU A 51 -1.16 -7.77 -1.84
CA LEU A 51 -0.76 -9.06 -1.25
C LEU A 51 -0.27 -10.08 -2.29
N GLY A 52 -0.52 -9.83 -3.57
CA GLY A 52 -0.27 -10.73 -4.68
C GLY A 52 -1.37 -11.78 -4.88
N ASP A 53 -1.57 -12.17 -6.15
CA ASP A 53 -2.62 -13.11 -6.55
C ASP A 53 -2.52 -14.44 -5.82
N ALA A 54 -1.33 -15.02 -5.74
CA ALA A 54 -1.11 -16.32 -5.11
C ALA A 54 -1.52 -16.34 -3.62
N HIS A 55 -1.34 -15.23 -2.89
CA HIS A 55 -1.79 -15.12 -1.50
C HIS A 55 -3.33 -15.07 -1.42
N VAL A 56 -3.94 -14.22 -2.24
CA VAL A 56 -5.39 -14.04 -2.26
C VAL A 56 -6.11 -15.30 -2.71
N ASP A 57 -5.57 -16.00 -3.72
CA ASP A 57 -6.15 -17.26 -4.21
C ASP A 57 -6.10 -18.36 -3.14
N ARG A 58 -4.98 -18.48 -2.40
CA ARG A 58 -4.90 -19.42 -1.27
C ARG A 58 -5.90 -19.07 -0.16
N ALA A 59 -6.10 -17.79 0.14
CA ALA A 59 -7.08 -17.35 1.13
C ALA A 59 -8.51 -17.67 0.68
N ASN A 60 -8.82 -17.41 -0.59
CA ASN A 60 -10.13 -17.71 -1.17
C ASN A 60 -10.43 -19.22 -1.23
N ALA A 61 -9.41 -20.04 -1.56
CA ALA A 61 -9.55 -21.50 -1.59
C ALA A 61 -9.82 -22.14 -0.22
N LYS A 62 -9.41 -21.45 0.86
CA LYS A 62 -9.66 -21.90 2.25
C LYS A 62 -10.95 -21.34 2.84
N LYS A 63 -11.67 -20.49 2.09
CA LYS A 63 -12.91 -19.88 2.54
C LYS A 63 -14.01 -20.96 2.63
N ASP A 64 -14.67 -21.01 3.77
CA ASP A 64 -15.81 -21.87 4.07
C ASP A 64 -16.95 -21.06 4.70
N THR A 65 -18.05 -21.72 5.06
CA THR A 65 -19.21 -21.06 5.65
C THR A 65 -18.94 -20.39 7.00
N PHE A 66 -17.87 -20.78 7.70
CA PHE A 66 -17.47 -20.16 8.96
C PHE A 66 -16.68 -18.87 8.74
N THR A 67 -15.90 -18.80 7.67
CA THR A 67 -14.97 -17.69 7.43
C THR A 67 -15.43 -16.72 6.34
N GLU A 68 -16.45 -17.06 5.56
CA GLU A 68 -16.86 -16.26 4.39
C GLU A 68 -17.30 -14.84 4.76
N ASP A 69 -18.09 -14.66 5.79
CA ASP A 69 -18.55 -13.34 6.24
C ASP A 69 -17.39 -12.47 6.71
N PHE A 70 -16.42 -13.06 7.41
CA PHE A 70 -15.21 -12.36 7.83
C PHE A 70 -14.36 -11.94 6.62
N GLN A 71 -14.15 -12.82 5.64
CA GLN A 71 -13.40 -12.51 4.42
C GLN A 71 -14.10 -11.45 3.57
N ASP A 72 -15.43 -11.48 3.49
CA ASP A 72 -16.22 -10.46 2.82
C ASP A 72 -16.09 -9.11 3.55
N MET A 73 -16.26 -9.10 4.86
CA MET A 73 -16.14 -7.90 5.68
C MET A 73 -14.76 -7.22 5.53
N ILE A 74 -13.66 -7.96 5.65
CA ILE A 74 -12.33 -7.36 5.50
C ILE A 74 -12.06 -6.88 4.08
N THR A 75 -12.61 -7.56 3.06
CA THR A 75 -12.46 -7.13 1.68
C THR A 75 -13.19 -5.81 1.44
N ARG A 76 -14.41 -5.65 1.95
CA ARG A 76 -15.18 -4.41 1.82
C ARG A 76 -14.62 -3.29 2.68
N ILE A 77 -14.37 -3.53 3.97
CA ILE A 77 -14.03 -2.47 4.91
C ILE A 77 -12.56 -2.08 4.80
N ALA A 78 -11.64 -3.05 4.95
CA ALA A 78 -10.22 -2.73 4.92
C ALA A 78 -9.75 -2.42 3.49
N TRP A 79 -9.94 -3.34 2.55
CA TRP A 79 -9.42 -3.18 1.21
C TRP A 79 -10.23 -2.18 0.40
N GLY A 80 -11.55 -2.31 0.37
CA GLY A 80 -12.44 -1.43 -0.39
C GLY A 80 -12.69 -0.07 0.26
N GLY A 81 -12.79 -0.01 1.59
CA GLY A 81 -13.09 1.22 2.32
C GLY A 81 -11.88 2.07 2.69
N ILE A 82 -10.71 1.45 2.91
CA ILE A 82 -9.52 2.14 3.42
C ILE A 82 -8.37 2.15 2.40
N TRP A 83 -7.97 0.97 1.88
CA TRP A 83 -6.81 0.88 1.00
C TRP A 83 -7.01 1.51 -0.39
N THR A 84 -8.26 1.66 -0.83
CA THR A 84 -8.63 2.38 -2.06
C THR A 84 -8.59 3.90 -1.93
N ARG A 85 -8.53 4.45 -0.71
CA ARG A 85 -8.63 5.91 -0.49
C ARG A 85 -7.38 6.64 -1.00
N PRO A 86 -7.54 7.78 -1.69
CA PRO A 86 -6.41 8.52 -2.28
C PRO A 86 -5.61 9.35 -1.26
N GLY A 87 -6.07 9.46 -0.01
CA GLY A 87 -5.50 10.37 0.99
C GLY A 87 -4.11 10.01 1.52
N LEU A 88 -3.64 8.76 1.31
CA LEU A 88 -2.29 8.32 1.64
C LEU A 88 -1.74 7.43 0.52
N PRO A 89 -0.49 7.60 0.10
CA PRO A 89 0.17 6.68 -0.82
C PRO A 89 0.33 5.29 -0.18
N ARG A 90 0.44 4.26 -1.01
CA ARG A 90 0.51 2.85 -0.54
C ARG A 90 1.71 2.57 0.35
N GLN A 91 2.86 3.19 0.08
CA GLN A 91 4.05 3.11 0.92
C GLN A 91 3.76 3.56 2.36
N MET A 92 3.09 4.71 2.50
CA MET A 92 2.72 5.23 3.82
C MET A 92 1.70 4.33 4.52
N ARG A 93 0.73 3.75 3.79
CA ARG A 93 -0.20 2.76 4.36
C ARG A 93 0.55 1.53 4.86
N SER A 94 1.52 1.02 4.09
CA SER A 94 2.37 -0.09 4.51
C SER A 94 3.18 0.25 5.77
N ALA A 95 3.78 1.44 5.85
CA ALA A 95 4.54 1.89 7.03
C ALA A 95 3.66 1.93 8.28
N VAL A 96 2.45 2.51 8.19
CA VAL A 96 1.48 2.56 9.29
C VAL A 96 1.04 1.15 9.69
N THR A 97 0.77 0.26 8.72
CA THR A 97 0.34 -1.12 8.98
C THR A 97 1.45 -1.92 9.66
N ILE A 98 2.70 -1.85 9.18
CA ILE A 98 3.86 -2.50 9.81
C ILE A 98 3.99 -2.03 11.26
N THR A 99 3.94 -0.72 11.51
CA THR A 99 4.01 -0.17 12.87
C THR A 99 2.90 -0.71 13.77
N ALA A 100 1.67 -0.78 13.28
CA ALA A 100 0.53 -1.34 14.03
C ALA A 100 0.75 -2.84 14.33
N MET A 101 1.22 -3.64 13.36
CA MET A 101 1.51 -5.06 13.58
C MET A 101 2.57 -5.27 14.65
N VAL A 102 3.64 -4.46 14.66
CA VAL A 102 4.67 -4.51 15.70
C VAL A 102 4.10 -4.13 17.07
N ALA A 103 3.31 -3.05 17.14
CA ALA A 103 2.72 -2.57 18.38
C ALA A 103 1.78 -3.59 19.03
N HIS A 104 1.05 -4.35 18.24
CA HIS A 104 0.09 -5.37 18.71
C HIS A 104 0.67 -6.79 18.78
N GLY A 105 1.90 -7.02 18.32
CA GLY A 105 2.54 -8.35 18.32
C GLY A 105 1.95 -9.32 17.30
N HIS A 106 1.38 -8.84 16.19
CA HIS A 106 0.80 -9.66 15.12
C HIS A 106 1.90 -10.09 14.13
N TRP A 107 2.67 -11.11 14.50
CA TRP A 107 3.91 -11.47 13.80
C TRP A 107 3.70 -12.14 12.45
N GLU A 108 2.66 -12.97 12.31
CA GLU A 108 2.31 -13.62 11.05
C GLU A 108 1.84 -12.59 10.01
N GLU A 109 0.99 -11.66 10.43
CA GLU A 109 0.52 -10.56 9.61
C GLU A 109 1.67 -9.59 9.29
N LEU A 110 2.60 -9.37 10.23
CA LEU A 110 3.78 -8.57 10.00
C LEU A 110 4.62 -9.14 8.84
N ALA A 111 4.87 -10.45 8.83
CA ALA A 111 5.62 -11.10 7.77
C ALA A 111 4.95 -10.90 6.40
N MET A 112 3.62 -11.03 6.33
CA MET A 112 2.84 -10.78 5.13
C MET A 112 2.95 -9.30 4.69
N HIS A 113 2.79 -8.37 5.63
CA HIS A 113 2.82 -6.93 5.34
C HIS A 113 4.21 -6.39 5.02
N ILE A 114 5.30 -7.03 5.46
CA ILE A 114 6.66 -6.73 5.00
C ILE A 114 6.82 -7.06 3.51
N ARG A 115 6.33 -8.23 3.05
CA ARG A 115 6.31 -8.56 1.61
C ARG A 115 5.49 -7.54 0.82
N ALA A 116 4.28 -7.25 1.31
CA ALA A 116 3.39 -6.26 0.71
C ALA A 116 4.02 -4.86 0.64
N ALA A 117 4.83 -4.47 1.63
CA ALA A 117 5.52 -3.19 1.67
C ALA A 117 6.54 -3.06 0.52
N ILE A 118 7.30 -4.12 0.24
CA ILE A 118 8.20 -4.17 -0.92
C ILE A 118 7.38 -4.03 -2.23
N THR A 119 6.29 -4.79 -2.37
CA THR A 119 5.38 -4.68 -3.52
C THR A 119 4.81 -3.26 -3.68
N ASN A 120 4.53 -2.58 -2.58
CA ASN A 120 4.02 -1.21 -2.56
C ASN A 120 5.11 -0.15 -2.74
N GLY A 121 6.38 -0.54 -2.96
CA GLY A 121 7.47 0.35 -3.31
C GLY A 121 8.31 0.84 -2.12
N LEU A 122 8.20 0.27 -0.93
CA LEU A 122 9.16 0.51 0.15
C LEU A 122 10.43 -0.32 -0.09
N SER A 123 11.58 0.31 0.08
CA SER A 123 12.87 -0.36 0.10
C SER A 123 13.11 -1.09 1.43
N ARG A 124 14.05 -2.03 1.44
CA ARG A 124 14.48 -2.70 2.68
C ARG A 124 15.07 -1.71 3.69
N ASP A 125 15.74 -0.66 3.22
CA ASP A 125 16.28 0.38 4.09
C ASP A 125 15.16 1.21 4.73
N GLU A 126 14.13 1.58 4.00
CA GLU A 126 12.97 2.27 4.56
C GLU A 126 12.23 1.39 5.59
N ILE A 127 12.07 0.09 5.31
CA ILE A 127 11.49 -0.85 6.29
C ILE A 127 12.36 -0.92 7.54
N LYS A 128 13.69 -0.96 7.40
CA LYS A 128 14.62 -0.91 8.53
C LYS A 128 14.40 0.36 9.37
N GLU A 129 14.28 1.53 8.76
CA GLU A 129 14.04 2.79 9.48
C GLU A 129 12.69 2.78 10.21
N ILE A 130 11.63 2.23 9.59
CA ILE A 130 10.34 2.05 10.26
C ILE A 130 10.49 1.17 11.52
N LEU A 131 11.21 0.04 11.40
CA LEU A 131 11.42 -0.87 12.53
C LEU A 131 12.31 -0.25 13.63
N LEU A 132 13.32 0.54 13.28
CA LEU A 132 14.11 1.31 14.24
C LEU A 132 13.26 2.29 15.02
N GLN A 133 12.35 3.00 14.34
CA GLN A 133 11.42 3.91 15.01
C GLN A 133 10.47 3.15 15.95
N THR A 134 9.96 1.98 15.54
CA THR A 134 9.12 1.15 16.42
C THR A 134 9.84 0.68 17.67
N ALA A 135 11.17 0.53 17.65
CA ALA A 135 11.95 0.17 18.85
C ALA A 135 11.80 1.20 19.98
N ILE A 136 11.62 2.47 19.62
CA ILE A 136 11.44 3.56 20.60
C ILE A 136 10.01 3.60 21.13
N TYR A 137 9.01 3.45 20.25
CA TYR A 137 7.59 3.63 20.61
C TYR A 137 6.89 2.33 21.05
N CYS A 138 7.38 1.16 20.60
CA CYS A 138 6.79 -0.15 20.92
C CYS A 138 7.71 -1.02 21.80
N GLY A 139 8.93 -0.54 22.08
CA GLY A 139 9.93 -1.22 22.91
C GLY A 139 10.84 -2.17 22.14
N VAL A 140 12.08 -2.26 22.63
CA VAL A 140 13.17 -3.06 22.03
C VAL A 140 12.79 -4.55 21.88
N PRO A 141 12.12 -5.22 22.83
CA PRO A 141 11.75 -6.62 22.66
C PRO A 141 10.85 -6.87 21.44
N SER A 142 9.86 -5.99 21.21
CA SER A 142 8.99 -6.06 20.02
C SER A 142 9.77 -5.82 18.73
N ALA A 143 10.66 -4.83 18.73
CA ALA A 143 11.51 -4.54 17.59
C ALA A 143 12.46 -5.70 17.26
N ASN A 144 13.07 -6.37 18.25
CA ASN A 144 13.91 -7.54 18.03
C ASN A 144 13.15 -8.64 17.26
N THR A 145 11.90 -8.93 17.66
CA THR A 145 11.06 -9.90 16.95
C THR A 145 10.74 -9.40 15.53
N ALA A 146 10.43 -8.14 15.37
CA ALA A 146 10.12 -7.55 14.06
C ALA A 146 11.32 -7.60 13.10
N PHE A 147 12.52 -7.27 13.55
CA PHE A 147 13.74 -7.39 12.76
C PHE A 147 14.02 -8.84 12.35
N LYS A 148 13.87 -9.80 13.26
CA LYS A 148 14.01 -11.22 12.95
C LYS A 148 12.99 -11.67 11.89
N THR A 149 11.74 -11.24 12.02
CA THR A 149 10.68 -11.52 11.04
C THR A 149 11.03 -10.93 9.67
N ALA A 150 11.52 -9.67 9.62
CA ALA A 150 11.91 -9.03 8.38
C ALA A 150 13.09 -9.74 7.71
N GLN A 151 14.11 -10.12 8.46
CA GLN A 151 15.26 -10.88 7.94
C GLN A 151 14.84 -12.22 7.32
N GLN A 152 13.92 -12.93 7.98
CA GLN A 152 13.39 -14.19 7.45
C GLN A 152 12.63 -13.95 6.14
N VAL A 153 11.76 -12.95 6.09
CA VAL A 153 11.00 -12.60 4.90
C VAL A 153 11.92 -12.23 3.74
N PHE A 154 12.95 -11.42 3.97
CA PHE A 154 13.90 -11.04 2.93
C PHE A 154 14.71 -12.22 2.42
N HIS A 155 15.13 -13.12 3.30
CA HIS A 155 15.80 -14.36 2.89
C HIS A 155 14.90 -15.26 2.02
N GLU A 156 13.63 -15.39 2.38
CA GLU A 156 12.67 -16.17 1.58
C GLU A 156 12.43 -15.52 0.21
N MET A 157 12.33 -14.19 0.13
CA MET A 157 12.18 -13.47 -1.13
C MET A 157 13.42 -13.63 -2.03
N ASP A 158 14.63 -13.51 -1.47
CA ASP A 158 15.88 -13.73 -2.21
C ASP A 158 15.98 -15.15 -2.75
N SER A 159 15.63 -16.14 -1.94
CA SER A 159 15.64 -17.54 -2.32
C SER A 159 14.62 -17.89 -3.40
N ALA A 160 13.51 -17.14 -3.46
CA ALA A 160 12.48 -17.29 -4.49
C ALA A 160 12.79 -16.53 -5.79
N GLY A 161 13.92 -15.79 -5.85
CA GLY A 161 14.29 -14.95 -7.01
C GLY A 161 13.30 -13.79 -7.24
N LEU A 162 12.58 -13.39 -6.20
CA LEU A 162 11.68 -12.24 -6.26
C LEU A 162 12.52 -10.96 -6.20
N ASP A 163 12.69 -10.34 -7.36
CA ASP A 163 13.47 -9.14 -7.53
C ASP A 163 12.92 -8.01 -6.65
N ASN A 164 13.83 -7.33 -5.93
CA ASN A 164 13.51 -6.23 -5.02
C ASN A 164 13.36 -4.88 -5.75
N THR A 165 13.20 -4.89 -7.05
CA THR A 165 13.04 -3.65 -7.83
C THR A 165 11.69 -3.03 -7.48
N PRO A 166 11.66 -1.85 -6.83
CA PRO A 166 10.40 -1.16 -6.60
C PRO A 166 9.70 -0.90 -7.91
N ILE A 167 8.39 -1.17 -7.97
CA ILE A 167 7.58 -0.72 -9.10
C ILE A 167 7.67 0.80 -9.12
N PRO A 168 8.05 1.45 -10.24
CA PRO A 168 8.15 2.90 -10.29
C PRO A 168 6.80 3.52 -9.91
N PRO A 169 6.79 4.63 -9.18
CA PRO A 169 5.55 5.32 -8.83
C PRO A 169 4.82 5.75 -10.11
N ASN A 170 3.54 5.44 -10.19
CA ASN A 170 2.63 5.95 -11.21
C ASN A 170 2.35 7.44 -10.99
#